data_e8a4579d0c6f02e1ee66ca7f90484db4
#
_entry.id   e8a4579d0c6f02e1ee66ca7f90484db4
#
_cell.length_a   1.000
_cell.length_b   1.000
_cell.length_c   1.000
_cell.angle_alpha   90.00
_cell.angle_beta   90.00
_cell.angle_gamma   90.00
#
_symmetry.space_group_name_H-M   'P 1'
#
loop_
_entity.id
_entity.type
_entity.pdbx_description
1 polymer ?
#
loop_
_entity_poly.entity_id
_entity_poly.type
_entity_poly.pdbx_seq_one_letter_code
_entity_poly.pdbx_strand_id
1 'polypeptide(L)'
;ENAELEEFVVHKKVVFMDNNVLGCEHGLKQIEKIGKLELQVDFNQGLDSRLIDKNVAKLLGKVSWLKPVRLSCDTKDQMLWVAKAVSLLRFYNVSPQTYFCYVLVTDDINDALERVEFLRYIKVDPFAQPFSKDGKLSREQKDFSRWVNHKAIFTSTSWKEYGKDFLAKRKSRILKGFWSDKNKFLQIGDSDD
;
A
#
# COMPACT_ATOMS: atom_id res chain seq x y z
N GLU A 1 9.47 22.09 -14.03
CA GLU A 1 10.86 21.99 -14.51
C GLU A 1 11.21 20.51 -14.61
N ASN A 2 11.67 20.07 -15.79
CA ASN A 2 11.94 18.65 -16.07
C ASN A 2 13.46 18.45 -16.09
N ALA A 3 13.99 17.62 -15.20
CA ALA A 3 15.40 17.26 -15.18
C ALA A 3 15.68 16.04 -16.08
N GLU A 4 16.82 16.00 -16.69
CA GLU A 4 17.30 14.84 -17.45
C GLU A 4 17.95 13.82 -16.50
N LEU A 5 17.80 12.53 -16.79
CA LEU A 5 18.36 11.47 -15.94
C LEU A 5 19.88 11.61 -15.72
N GLU A 6 20.58 12.01 -16.75
CA GLU A 6 22.03 12.18 -16.74
C GLU A 6 22.52 13.26 -15.78
N GLU A 7 21.65 14.20 -15.39
CA GLU A 7 21.99 15.27 -14.45
C GLU A 7 22.10 14.79 -12.99
N PHE A 8 21.38 13.72 -12.62
CA PHE A 8 21.30 13.30 -11.22
C PHE A 8 21.55 11.81 -10.97
N VAL A 9 21.54 10.97 -12.00
CA VAL A 9 21.75 9.53 -11.82
C VAL A 9 23.24 9.19 -11.83
N VAL A 10 23.76 8.85 -10.65
CA VAL A 10 25.17 8.43 -10.46
C VAL A 10 25.31 6.94 -10.13
N HIS A 11 24.20 6.23 -9.88
CA HIS A 11 24.19 4.82 -9.51
C HIS A 11 23.27 3.99 -10.40
N LYS A 12 23.56 2.69 -10.52
CA LYS A 12 22.70 1.74 -11.27
C LYS A 12 21.36 1.46 -10.59
N LYS A 13 21.22 1.72 -9.28
CA LYS A 13 19.98 1.52 -8.52
C LYS A 13 19.40 2.88 -8.13
N VAL A 14 18.20 3.16 -8.61
CA VAL A 14 17.57 4.50 -8.47
C VAL A 14 16.15 4.37 -7.93
N VAL A 15 15.80 5.22 -6.97
CA VAL A 15 14.43 5.39 -6.48
C VAL A 15 13.91 6.73 -6.99
N PHE A 16 12.85 6.69 -7.77
CA PHE A 16 12.18 7.88 -8.28
C PHE A 16 11.06 8.31 -7.33
N MET A 17 11.04 9.60 -7.01
CA MET A 17 10.02 10.22 -6.15
C MET A 17 9.06 11.10 -6.96
N ASP A 18 8.98 10.89 -8.26
CA ASP A 18 8.05 11.59 -9.14
C ASP A 18 6.60 11.16 -8.85
N ASN A 19 5.69 12.14 -8.75
CA ASN A 19 4.29 11.87 -8.44
C ASN A 19 3.52 11.22 -9.58
N ASN A 20 3.91 11.46 -10.84
CA ASN A 20 3.25 10.87 -12.00
C ASN A 20 4.15 10.89 -13.24
N VAL A 21 5.16 10.05 -13.26
CA VAL A 21 6.09 9.94 -14.38
C VAL A 21 5.42 9.61 -15.73
N LEU A 22 4.25 8.95 -15.70
CA LEU A 22 3.49 8.62 -16.92
C LEU A 22 2.67 9.80 -17.45
N GLY A 23 2.54 10.89 -16.68
CA GLY A 23 1.63 12.00 -16.99
C GLY A 23 2.11 12.94 -18.09
N CYS A 24 3.34 12.80 -18.58
CA CYS A 24 3.87 13.68 -19.62
C CYS A 24 4.83 12.93 -20.57
N GLU A 25 5.00 13.48 -21.76
CA GLU A 25 5.89 12.92 -22.79
C GLU A 25 7.36 12.87 -22.33
N HIS A 26 7.80 13.86 -21.56
CA HIS A 26 9.14 13.87 -20.99
C HIS A 26 9.37 12.65 -20.09
N GLY A 27 8.47 12.36 -19.17
CA GLY A 27 8.55 11.19 -18.28
C GLY A 27 8.64 9.88 -19.06
N LEU A 28 7.86 9.71 -20.14
CA LEU A 28 7.94 8.54 -21.01
C LEU A 28 9.30 8.41 -21.69
N LYS A 29 9.88 9.53 -22.15
CA LYS A 29 11.25 9.56 -22.70
C LYS A 29 12.29 9.17 -21.64
N GLN A 30 12.12 9.63 -20.38
CA GLN A 30 13.03 9.21 -19.31
C GLN A 30 12.92 7.71 -19.02
N ILE A 31 11.71 7.11 -19.03
CA ILE A 31 11.55 5.65 -18.90
C ILE A 31 12.26 4.90 -20.04
N GLU A 32 12.21 5.42 -21.25
CA GLU A 32 12.95 4.83 -22.37
C GLU A 32 14.46 4.87 -22.17
N LYS A 33 15.00 5.98 -21.65
CA LYS A 33 16.40 6.12 -21.28
C LYS A 33 16.80 5.16 -20.15
N ILE A 34 15.94 4.97 -19.13
CA ILE A 34 16.14 4.01 -18.04
C ILE A 34 16.43 2.61 -18.62
N GLY A 35 15.63 2.17 -19.59
CA GLY A 35 15.85 0.88 -20.26
C GLY A 35 17.17 0.79 -21.02
N LYS A 36 17.54 1.88 -21.73
CA LYS A 36 18.82 1.95 -22.50
C LYS A 36 20.06 1.97 -21.58
N LEU A 37 19.95 2.63 -20.42
CA LEU A 37 21.03 2.74 -19.43
C LEU A 37 21.11 1.53 -18.49
N GLU A 38 20.22 0.55 -18.63
CA GLU A 38 20.12 -0.65 -17.80
C GLU A 38 20.03 -0.32 -16.31
N LEU A 39 19.30 0.73 -15.96
CA LEU A 39 19.08 1.11 -14.57
C LEU A 39 18.08 0.18 -13.92
N GLN A 40 18.32 -0.16 -12.66
CA GLN A 40 17.34 -0.80 -11.79
C GLN A 40 16.57 0.27 -11.02
N VAL A 41 15.25 0.28 -11.16
CA VAL A 41 14.44 1.40 -10.64
C VAL A 41 13.29 0.98 -9.75
N ASP A 42 12.91 1.90 -8.88
CA ASP A 42 11.69 1.86 -8.07
C ASP A 42 10.95 3.19 -8.25
N PHE A 43 9.75 3.17 -8.82
CA PHE A 43 8.84 4.32 -8.87
C PHE A 43 8.03 4.36 -7.57
N ASN A 44 8.61 4.96 -6.54
CA ASN A 44 8.12 4.86 -5.17
C ASN A 44 6.74 5.47 -4.93
N GLN A 45 6.37 6.51 -5.68
CA GLN A 45 5.04 7.14 -5.57
C GLN A 45 3.93 6.36 -6.28
N GLY A 46 4.30 5.37 -7.09
CA GLY A 46 3.37 4.57 -7.87
C GLY A 46 3.10 5.14 -9.26
N LEU A 47 2.55 4.30 -10.12
CA LEU A 47 2.18 4.62 -11.48
C LEU A 47 0.67 4.80 -11.59
N ASP A 48 0.24 5.80 -12.33
CA ASP A 48 -1.18 6.01 -12.60
C ASP A 48 -1.72 4.92 -13.55
N SER A 49 -2.54 4.01 -13.02
CA SER A 49 -3.10 2.89 -13.76
C SER A 49 -3.95 3.30 -14.96
N ARG A 50 -4.51 4.52 -14.97
CA ARG A 50 -5.32 5.07 -16.06
C ARG A 50 -4.49 5.35 -17.31
N LEU A 51 -3.20 5.63 -17.13
CA LEU A 51 -2.24 5.96 -18.18
C LEU A 51 -1.52 4.73 -18.74
N ILE A 52 -1.74 3.55 -18.16
CA ILE A 52 -1.10 2.33 -18.62
C ILE A 52 -1.89 1.70 -19.76
N ASP A 53 -1.52 2.06 -20.96
CA ASP A 53 -1.98 1.42 -22.20
C ASP A 53 -0.97 0.35 -22.68
N LYS A 54 -1.23 -0.19 -23.88
CA LYS A 54 -0.35 -1.17 -24.53
C LYS A 54 1.08 -0.68 -24.72
N ASN A 55 1.25 0.58 -25.13
CA ASN A 55 2.56 1.16 -25.47
C ASN A 55 3.36 1.40 -24.19
N VAL A 56 2.71 1.98 -23.17
CA VAL A 56 3.31 2.19 -21.84
C VAL A 56 3.67 0.87 -21.19
N ALA A 57 2.80 -0.14 -21.22
CA ALA A 57 3.11 -1.45 -20.65
C ALA A 57 4.30 -2.13 -21.36
N LYS A 58 4.38 -2.03 -22.70
CA LYS A 58 5.51 -2.53 -23.48
C LYS A 58 6.82 -1.78 -23.14
N LEU A 59 6.73 -0.48 -22.90
CA LEU A 59 7.88 0.35 -22.49
C LEU A 59 8.36 -0.08 -21.09
N LEU A 60 7.45 -0.20 -20.11
CA LEU A 60 7.74 -0.66 -18.76
C LEU A 60 8.29 -2.09 -18.72
N GLY A 61 7.96 -2.93 -19.70
CA GLY A 61 8.53 -4.28 -19.86
C GLY A 61 10.03 -4.31 -20.17
N LYS A 62 10.61 -3.17 -20.60
CA LYS A 62 12.05 -3.04 -20.86
C LYS A 62 12.83 -2.54 -19.63
N VAL A 63 12.14 -2.19 -18.55
CA VAL A 63 12.72 -1.62 -17.35
C VAL A 63 13.11 -2.74 -16.37
N SER A 64 14.27 -2.62 -15.75
CA SER A 64 14.69 -3.48 -14.65
C SER A 64 14.18 -2.93 -13.33
N TRP A 65 13.41 -3.73 -12.59
CA TRP A 65 12.71 -3.30 -11.38
C TRP A 65 13.46 -3.68 -10.09
N LEU A 66 13.67 -2.70 -9.21
CA LEU A 66 14.23 -2.93 -7.86
C LEU A 66 13.19 -3.47 -6.88
N LYS A 67 11.94 -3.07 -7.06
CA LYS A 67 10.82 -3.33 -6.17
C LYS A 67 9.58 -3.70 -7.01
N PRO A 68 8.52 -4.20 -6.39
CA PRO A 68 7.24 -4.40 -7.08
C PRO A 68 6.78 -3.14 -7.80
N VAL A 69 6.10 -3.31 -8.92
CA VAL A 69 5.40 -2.19 -9.57
C VAL A 69 4.32 -1.68 -8.62
N ARG A 70 4.33 -0.39 -8.33
CA ARG A 70 3.37 0.27 -7.47
C ARG A 70 2.31 0.98 -8.28
N LEU A 71 1.06 0.79 -7.90
CA LEU A 71 -0.14 1.44 -8.44
C LEU A 71 -0.91 2.11 -7.30
N SER A 72 -1.99 2.81 -7.63
CA SER A 72 -2.97 3.29 -6.64
C SER A 72 -4.40 2.88 -7.01
N CYS A 73 -5.24 2.67 -5.98
CA CYS A 73 -6.66 2.38 -6.10
C CYS A 73 -7.41 3.13 -4.98
N ASP A 74 -7.52 4.45 -5.14
CA ASP A 74 -8.04 5.34 -4.10
C ASP A 74 -9.56 5.48 -4.14
N THR A 75 -10.20 5.11 -5.27
CA THR A 75 -11.65 5.09 -5.47
C THR A 75 -12.09 3.79 -6.15
N LYS A 76 -13.38 3.42 -6.03
CA LYS A 76 -13.94 2.25 -6.69
C LYS A 76 -13.83 2.32 -8.22
N ASP A 77 -13.99 3.50 -8.79
CA ASP A 77 -13.88 3.69 -10.25
C ASP A 77 -12.49 3.32 -10.79
N GLN A 78 -11.46 3.42 -9.95
CA GLN A 78 -10.10 3.03 -10.34
C GLN A 78 -9.91 1.52 -10.42
N MET A 79 -10.77 0.70 -9.82
CA MET A 79 -10.63 -0.77 -9.82
C MET A 79 -10.52 -1.34 -11.24
N LEU A 80 -11.35 -0.86 -12.18
CA LEU A 80 -11.31 -1.31 -13.58
C LEU A 80 -9.99 -0.92 -14.27
N TRP A 81 -9.49 0.28 -13.99
CA TRP A 81 -8.21 0.73 -14.54
C TRP A 81 -7.04 -0.07 -13.99
N VAL A 82 -7.05 -0.36 -12.69
CA VAL A 82 -6.03 -1.22 -12.05
C VAL A 82 -6.08 -2.63 -12.65
N ALA A 83 -7.26 -3.22 -12.81
CA ALA A 83 -7.38 -4.56 -13.45
C ALA A 83 -6.80 -4.58 -14.86
N LYS A 84 -7.15 -3.57 -15.69
CA LYS A 84 -6.65 -3.43 -17.05
C LYS A 84 -5.13 -3.24 -17.06
N ALA A 85 -4.62 -2.33 -16.25
CA ALA A 85 -3.18 -2.06 -16.14
C ALA A 85 -2.40 -3.32 -15.73
N VAL A 86 -2.82 -4.02 -14.67
CA VAL A 86 -2.19 -5.25 -14.20
C VAL A 86 -2.20 -6.34 -15.27
N SER A 87 -3.31 -6.48 -16.02
CA SER A 87 -3.39 -7.43 -17.13
C SER A 87 -2.38 -7.12 -18.23
N LEU A 88 -2.27 -5.86 -18.64
CA LEU A 88 -1.29 -5.40 -19.63
C LEU A 88 0.15 -5.58 -19.14
N LEU A 89 0.43 -5.18 -17.91
CA LEU A 89 1.75 -5.30 -17.32
C LEU A 89 2.20 -6.77 -17.25
N ARG A 90 1.32 -7.69 -16.87
CA ARG A 90 1.59 -9.14 -16.87
C ARG A 90 1.83 -9.67 -18.27
N PHE A 91 1.03 -9.24 -19.25
CA PHE A 91 1.19 -9.65 -20.64
C PHE A 91 2.57 -9.25 -21.21
N TYR A 92 3.09 -8.08 -20.82
CA TYR A 92 4.41 -7.61 -21.23
C TYR A 92 5.55 -7.97 -20.26
N ASN A 93 5.33 -8.91 -19.34
CA ASN A 93 6.31 -9.42 -18.38
C ASN A 93 6.92 -8.32 -17.49
N VAL A 94 6.15 -7.28 -17.18
CA VAL A 94 6.57 -6.21 -16.29
C VAL A 94 6.55 -6.73 -14.86
N SER A 95 7.74 -6.80 -14.21
CA SER A 95 7.91 -7.29 -12.84
C SER A 95 7.02 -8.51 -12.52
N PRO A 96 7.36 -9.69 -13.02
CA PRO A 96 6.44 -10.84 -13.10
C PRO A 96 5.98 -11.39 -11.76
N GLN A 97 6.58 -10.99 -10.64
CA GLN A 97 6.34 -11.67 -9.38
C GLN A 97 5.34 -10.96 -8.47
N THR A 98 5.34 -9.63 -8.38
CA THR A 98 4.47 -8.92 -7.43
C THR A 98 4.12 -7.52 -7.90
N TYR A 99 2.86 -7.17 -7.74
CA TYR A 99 2.34 -5.81 -7.88
C TYR A 99 1.89 -5.33 -6.50
N PHE A 100 2.05 -4.07 -6.26
CA PHE A 100 1.72 -3.41 -5.01
C PHE A 100 0.75 -2.27 -5.31
N CYS A 101 -0.29 -2.10 -4.52
CA CYS A 101 -1.27 -1.06 -4.76
C CYS A 101 -1.60 -0.29 -3.49
N TYR A 102 -1.37 1.02 -3.52
CA TYR A 102 -1.82 1.93 -2.46
C TYR A 102 -3.34 2.03 -2.47
N VAL A 103 -3.93 2.01 -1.29
CA VAL A 103 -5.38 2.15 -1.08
C VAL A 103 -5.61 3.22 -0.03
N LEU A 104 -6.19 4.34 -0.43
CA LEU A 104 -6.60 5.39 0.50
C LEU A 104 -7.74 4.89 1.39
N VAL A 105 -7.60 4.97 2.70
CA VAL A 105 -8.61 4.56 3.67
C VAL A 105 -9.19 5.79 4.34
N THR A 106 -10.38 6.17 3.91
CA THR A 106 -11.17 7.25 4.51
C THR A 106 -12.05 6.71 5.65
N ASP A 107 -13.03 7.47 6.10
CA ASP A 107 -13.98 7.02 7.11
C ASP A 107 -14.93 5.92 6.62
N ASP A 108 -15.07 5.76 5.29
CA ASP A 108 -15.82 4.64 4.69
C ASP A 108 -14.93 3.40 4.57
N ILE A 109 -14.92 2.61 5.64
CA ILE A 109 -14.16 1.35 5.68
C ILE A 109 -14.72 0.30 4.72
N ASN A 110 -16.03 0.31 4.43
CA ASN A 110 -16.63 -0.65 3.50
C ASN A 110 -16.16 -0.40 2.07
N ASP A 111 -16.01 0.86 1.66
CA ASP A 111 -15.42 1.22 0.37
C ASP A 111 -13.97 0.74 0.27
N ALA A 112 -13.17 0.97 1.30
CA ALA A 112 -11.78 0.49 1.35
C ALA A 112 -11.71 -1.04 1.35
N LEU A 113 -12.59 -1.73 2.08
CA LEU A 113 -12.68 -3.19 2.13
C LEU A 113 -12.95 -3.78 0.75
N GLU A 114 -13.90 -3.23 0.01
CA GLU A 114 -14.22 -3.70 -1.34
C GLU A 114 -12.99 -3.59 -2.27
N ARG A 115 -12.25 -2.50 -2.21
CA ARG A 115 -11.04 -2.31 -3.01
C ARG A 115 -9.90 -3.27 -2.62
N VAL A 116 -9.65 -3.50 -1.34
CA VAL A 116 -8.58 -4.43 -0.93
C VAL A 116 -8.94 -5.89 -1.24
N GLU A 117 -10.21 -6.28 -1.14
CA GLU A 117 -10.65 -7.62 -1.53
C GLU A 117 -10.60 -7.81 -3.06
N PHE A 118 -10.93 -6.79 -3.83
CA PHE A 118 -10.71 -6.79 -5.28
C PHE A 118 -9.23 -6.97 -5.62
N LEU A 119 -8.32 -6.23 -4.98
CA LEU A 119 -6.88 -6.36 -5.20
C LEU A 119 -6.38 -7.76 -4.83
N ARG A 120 -6.87 -8.33 -3.73
CA ARG A 120 -6.61 -9.74 -3.35
C ARG A 120 -7.04 -10.69 -4.46
N TYR A 121 -8.25 -10.52 -5.00
CA TYR A 121 -8.78 -11.35 -6.08
C TYR A 121 -7.89 -11.33 -7.33
N ILE A 122 -7.43 -10.15 -7.75
CA ILE A 122 -6.53 -10.01 -8.90
C ILE A 122 -5.05 -10.27 -8.59
N LYS A 123 -4.72 -10.75 -7.37
CA LYS A 123 -3.37 -11.07 -6.90
C LYS A 123 -2.41 -9.87 -6.95
N VAL A 124 -2.87 -8.75 -6.42
CA VAL A 124 -2.10 -7.53 -6.18
C VAL A 124 -2.03 -7.29 -4.69
N ASP A 125 -0.85 -7.04 -4.15
CA ASP A 125 -0.65 -6.78 -2.72
C ASP A 125 -1.18 -5.37 -2.37
N PRO A 126 -2.23 -5.23 -1.55
CA PRO A 126 -2.73 -3.93 -1.14
C PRO A 126 -1.88 -3.33 -0.02
N PHE A 127 -1.80 -2.02 0.02
CA PHE A 127 -1.24 -1.28 1.13
C PHE A 127 -2.17 -0.14 1.54
N ALA A 128 -2.79 -0.27 2.69
CA ALA A 128 -3.76 0.69 3.20
C ALA A 128 -3.07 1.92 3.80
N GLN A 129 -3.42 3.10 3.28
CA GLN A 129 -2.97 4.40 3.76
C GLN A 129 -4.16 5.14 4.39
N PRO A 130 -4.24 5.20 5.73
CA PRO A 130 -5.34 5.89 6.40
C PRO A 130 -5.21 7.41 6.20
N PHE A 131 -6.33 8.05 5.87
CA PHE A 131 -6.41 9.48 5.61
C PHE A 131 -7.59 10.11 6.34
N SER A 132 -7.37 11.28 6.90
CA SER A 132 -8.42 12.14 7.46
C SER A 132 -8.10 13.60 7.13
N LYS A 133 -9.13 14.37 6.76
CA LYS A 133 -8.99 15.79 6.41
C LYS A 133 -8.53 16.66 7.58
N ASP A 134 -8.89 16.30 8.80
CA ASP A 134 -8.53 17.00 10.03
C ASP A 134 -7.26 16.42 10.71
N GLY A 135 -6.63 15.45 10.08
CA GLY A 135 -5.45 14.75 10.60
C GLY A 135 -5.73 13.75 11.73
N LYS A 136 -7.01 13.59 12.13
CA LYS A 136 -7.40 12.68 13.22
C LYS A 136 -7.94 11.38 12.66
N LEU A 137 -7.11 10.35 12.67
CA LEU A 137 -7.50 9.03 12.22
C LEU A 137 -8.36 8.32 13.27
N SER A 138 -9.47 7.76 12.84
CA SER A 138 -10.33 6.92 13.67
C SER A 138 -9.60 5.63 14.10
N ARG A 139 -10.11 5.00 15.14
CA ARG A 139 -9.56 3.72 15.59
C ARG A 139 -9.74 2.65 14.53
N GLU A 140 -10.88 2.65 13.88
CA GLU A 140 -11.22 1.68 12.84
C GLU A 140 -10.30 1.80 11.63
N GLN A 141 -10.00 3.02 11.16
CA GLN A 141 -9.01 3.24 10.09
C GLN A 141 -7.63 2.68 10.45
N LYS A 142 -7.16 2.90 11.69
CA LYS A 142 -5.87 2.38 12.17
C LYS A 142 -5.85 0.85 12.23
N ASP A 143 -6.92 0.25 12.72
CA ASP A 143 -7.02 -1.21 12.84
C ASP A 143 -7.19 -1.87 11.47
N PHE A 144 -7.96 -1.26 10.57
CA PHE A 144 -8.09 -1.71 9.18
C PHE A 144 -6.75 -1.67 8.45
N SER A 145 -6.04 -0.56 8.54
CA SER A 145 -4.71 -0.42 7.90
C SER A 145 -3.71 -1.42 8.46
N ARG A 146 -3.75 -1.69 9.76
CA ARG A 146 -2.92 -2.73 10.38
C ARG A 146 -3.26 -4.12 9.86
N TRP A 147 -4.53 -4.44 9.72
CA TRP A 147 -4.99 -5.71 9.17
C TRP A 147 -4.50 -5.90 7.73
N VAL A 148 -4.70 -4.92 6.85
CA VAL A 148 -4.27 -4.97 5.45
C VAL A 148 -2.75 -5.08 5.33
N ASN A 149 -2.02 -4.20 6.05
CA ASN A 149 -0.57 -4.05 5.88
C ASN A 149 0.24 -5.17 6.53
N HIS A 150 -0.39 -6.01 7.34
CA HIS A 150 0.24 -7.21 7.88
C HIS A 150 -0.11 -8.43 7.02
N LYS A 151 0.72 -8.71 6.02
CA LYS A 151 0.45 -9.71 4.98
C LYS A 151 -0.02 -11.07 5.52
N ALA A 152 0.60 -11.59 6.58
CA ALA A 152 0.20 -12.87 7.17
C ALA A 152 -1.21 -12.82 7.77
N ILE A 153 -1.60 -11.71 8.41
CA ILE A 153 -2.95 -11.53 8.96
C ILE A 153 -3.94 -11.35 7.83
N PHE A 154 -3.63 -10.47 6.86
CA PHE A 154 -4.50 -10.20 5.72
C PHE A 154 -4.83 -11.47 4.93
N THR A 155 -3.86 -12.37 4.72
CA THR A 155 -4.07 -13.61 3.96
C THR A 155 -4.82 -14.68 4.73
N SER A 156 -4.72 -14.72 6.07
CA SER A 156 -5.27 -15.80 6.92
C SER A 156 -6.60 -15.46 7.60
N THR A 157 -6.96 -14.19 7.71
CA THR A 157 -8.08 -13.72 8.53
C THR A 157 -8.90 -12.70 7.77
N SER A 158 -10.22 -12.84 7.73
CA SER A 158 -11.10 -11.81 7.17
C SER A 158 -11.18 -10.58 8.07
N TRP A 159 -11.55 -9.42 7.51
CA TRP A 159 -11.77 -8.20 8.30
C TRP A 159 -12.78 -8.40 9.44
N LYS A 160 -13.87 -9.12 9.16
CA LYS A 160 -14.91 -9.43 10.14
C LYS A 160 -14.39 -10.26 11.33
N GLU A 161 -13.52 -11.22 11.08
CA GLU A 161 -12.90 -12.05 12.11
C GLU A 161 -11.84 -11.29 12.88
N TYR A 162 -10.99 -10.54 12.19
CA TYR A 162 -9.98 -9.69 12.80
C TYR A 162 -10.58 -8.69 13.80
N GLY A 163 -11.72 -8.07 13.45
CA GLY A 163 -12.45 -7.17 14.35
C GLY A 163 -12.95 -7.86 15.62
N LYS A 164 -13.46 -9.10 15.51
CA LYS A 164 -13.92 -9.88 16.68
C LYS A 164 -12.78 -10.25 17.61
N ASP A 165 -11.69 -10.76 17.08
CA ASP A 165 -10.49 -11.16 17.86
C ASP A 165 -9.83 -9.96 18.54
N PHE A 166 -9.80 -8.83 17.87
CA PHE A 166 -9.24 -7.61 18.41
C PHE A 166 -10.06 -7.07 19.57
N LEU A 167 -11.38 -7.06 19.47
CA LEU A 167 -12.28 -6.65 20.54
C LEU A 167 -12.20 -7.58 21.75
N ALA A 168 -12.09 -8.89 21.53
CA ALA A 168 -11.91 -9.87 22.60
C ALA A 168 -10.58 -9.68 23.34
N LYS A 169 -9.47 -9.52 22.62
CA LYS A 169 -8.13 -9.24 23.19
C LYS A 169 -8.09 -7.90 23.95
N ARG A 170 -8.80 -6.87 23.46
CA ARG A 170 -8.90 -5.58 24.14
C ARG A 170 -9.67 -5.68 25.44
N LYS A 171 -10.82 -6.37 25.47
CA LYS A 171 -11.57 -6.65 26.71
C LYS A 171 -10.72 -7.36 27.73
N SER A 172 -9.97 -8.38 27.30
CA SER A 172 -9.04 -9.13 28.16
C SER A 172 -7.92 -8.26 28.74
N ARG A 173 -7.32 -7.34 27.94
CA ARG A 173 -6.27 -6.41 28.42
C ARG A 173 -6.81 -5.39 29.43
N ILE A 174 -8.01 -4.83 29.18
CA ILE A 174 -8.65 -3.89 30.10
C ILE A 174 -8.96 -4.58 31.43
N LEU A 175 -9.51 -5.80 31.38
CA LEU A 175 -9.77 -6.59 32.58
C LEU A 175 -8.49 -6.92 33.35
N LYS A 176 -7.41 -7.34 32.67
CA LYS A 176 -6.11 -7.61 33.31
C LYS A 176 -5.50 -6.34 33.95
N GLY A 177 -5.58 -5.17 33.28
CA GLY A 177 -5.14 -3.91 33.85
C GLY A 177 -5.94 -3.54 35.10
N PHE A 178 -7.27 -3.65 35.05
CA PHE A 178 -8.14 -3.37 36.18
C PHE A 178 -7.87 -4.27 37.41
N TRP A 179 -7.61 -5.56 37.19
CA TRP A 179 -7.26 -6.50 38.27
C TRP A 179 -5.85 -6.25 38.82
N SER A 180 -4.88 -5.83 37.99
CA SER A 180 -3.55 -5.43 38.43
C SER A 180 -3.57 -4.21 39.37
N ASP A 181 -4.38 -3.21 39.04
CA ASP A 181 -4.51 -2.01 39.86
C ASP A 181 -5.25 -2.29 41.17
N LYS A 182 -6.28 -3.15 41.17
CA LYS A 182 -6.99 -3.56 42.38
C LYS A 182 -6.07 -4.28 43.38
N ASN A 183 -5.20 -5.15 42.91
CA ASN A 183 -4.23 -5.84 43.76
C ASN A 183 -3.17 -4.90 44.37
N LYS A 184 -2.83 -3.80 43.70
CA LYS A 184 -1.98 -2.73 44.27
C LYS A 184 -2.66 -2.00 45.43
N PHE A 185 -3.97 -1.76 45.34
CA PHE A 185 -4.73 -1.09 46.39
C PHE A 185 -4.96 -1.99 47.61
N LEU A 186 -5.05 -3.31 47.43
CA LEU A 186 -5.22 -4.27 48.54
C LEU A 186 -3.94 -4.50 49.33
N GLN A 187 -2.76 -4.23 48.76
CA GLN A 187 -1.47 -4.35 49.46
C GLN A 187 -1.07 -3.11 50.30
N ILE A 188 -1.81 -2.02 50.19
CA ILE A 188 -1.55 -0.78 50.95
C ILE A 188 -2.34 -0.76 52.29
N GLY A 189 -3.24 -1.73 52.50
CA GLY A 189 -4.11 -1.81 53.67
C GLY A 189 -3.59 -2.68 54.84
N ASP A 190 -2.45 -3.36 54.75
CA ASP A 190 -1.97 -4.31 55.75
C ASP A 190 -0.63 -3.85 56.43
N SER A 191 -0.36 -2.56 56.46
CA SER A 191 0.80 -2.04 57.19
C SER A 191 0.40 -0.95 58.17
N ASP A 192 -0.42 -1.33 59.15
CA ASP A 192 -0.53 -0.62 60.44
C ASP A 192 -0.96 -1.65 61.51
N ASP A 193 0.06 -2.20 62.19
CA ASP A 193 0.09 -2.61 63.57
C ASP A 193 1.52 -2.66 64.09
#